data_af2ff854304b71dd8072912dc6beb86e
#
_entry.id   af2ff854304b71dd8072912dc6beb86e
#
_cell.length_a   1.000
_cell.length_b   1.000
_cell.length_c   1.000
_cell.angle_alpha   90.00
_cell.angle_beta   90.00
_cell.angle_gamma   90.00
#
_symmetry.space_group_name_H-M   'P 1'
#
loop_
_entity.id
_entity.type
_entity.pdbx_description
1 polymer ?
#
loop_
_entity_poly.entity_id
_entity_poly.type
_entity_poly.pdbx_seq_one_letter_code
_entity_poly.pdbx_strand_id
1 'polypeptide(L)'
;MVADFTHVNNLPKWVRETVFYQIFPDRFAKSENYKVPGVFAPWGEKPTRNNLCGGNLQGIIEHLDYLEDLGIGALYLCPIFKSNSNHRYHTYDYFSIDPVLGNDKDFDNLLKEAHARGIRVILDGVFNHCSRGFFQFDSVLELGKESPYANWFHIKNFPLKAYSGEPNYE
;
A
#
# COMPACT_ATOMS: atom_id res chain seq x y z
N MET A 1 -15.11 -11.94 19.74
CA MET A 1 -14.28 -13.13 19.42
C MET A 1 -12.89 -12.86 19.94
N VAL A 2 -12.41 -13.56 20.95
CA VAL A 2 -11.02 -13.46 21.40
C VAL A 2 -10.20 -14.29 20.40
N ALA A 3 -9.22 -13.66 19.75
CA ALA A 3 -8.33 -14.38 18.84
C ALA A 3 -7.58 -15.48 19.62
N ASP A 4 -7.66 -16.70 19.14
CA ASP A 4 -6.94 -17.84 19.70
C ASP A 4 -5.46 -17.74 19.29
N PHE A 5 -4.60 -17.35 20.20
CA PHE A 5 -3.15 -17.23 20.01
C PHE A 5 -2.38 -18.54 20.23
N THR A 6 -3.07 -19.69 20.33
CA THR A 6 -2.39 -21.00 20.56
C THR A 6 -1.49 -21.42 19.39
N HIS A 7 -1.65 -20.82 18.20
CA HIS A 7 -0.83 -21.08 17.01
C HIS A 7 0.46 -20.25 16.90
N VAL A 8 0.77 -19.39 17.88
CA VAL A 8 1.99 -18.56 17.88
C VAL A 8 3.30 -19.39 17.83
N ASN A 9 3.23 -20.67 18.17
CA ASN A 9 4.38 -21.58 18.11
C ASN A 9 4.80 -21.99 16.68
N ASN A 10 3.99 -21.72 15.65
CA ASN A 10 4.25 -22.09 14.26
C ASN A 10 4.76 -20.92 13.39
N LEU A 11 5.16 -19.81 13.99
CA LEU A 11 5.76 -18.72 13.23
C LEU A 11 7.10 -19.17 12.62
N PRO A 12 7.36 -18.82 11.34
CA PRO A 12 8.65 -19.07 10.72
C PRO A 12 9.79 -18.51 11.58
N LYS A 13 10.90 -19.26 11.68
CA LYS A 13 12.04 -18.88 12.53
C LYS A 13 12.53 -17.46 12.23
N TRP A 14 12.61 -17.11 10.95
CA TRP A 14 13.07 -15.80 10.51
C TRP A 14 12.24 -14.63 11.08
N VAL A 15 10.94 -14.79 11.29
CA VAL A 15 10.07 -13.74 11.86
C VAL A 15 10.47 -13.39 13.29
N ARG A 16 10.97 -14.37 14.05
CA ARG A 16 11.39 -14.18 15.44
C ARG A 16 12.78 -13.59 15.57
N GLU A 17 13.61 -13.75 14.55
CA GLU A 17 15.03 -13.39 14.55
C GLU A 17 15.33 -12.14 13.72
N THR A 18 14.30 -11.51 13.17
CA THR A 18 14.43 -10.40 12.22
C THR A 18 13.91 -9.09 12.82
N VAL A 19 14.65 -8.02 12.62
CA VAL A 19 14.17 -6.65 12.89
C VAL A 19 13.40 -6.17 11.68
N PHE A 20 12.16 -5.74 11.92
CA PHE A 20 11.28 -5.18 10.90
C PHE A 20 11.38 -3.66 10.90
N TYR A 21 11.47 -3.08 9.71
CA TYR A 21 11.43 -1.63 9.52
C TYR A 21 10.23 -1.26 8.64
N GLN A 22 9.31 -0.49 9.21
CA GLN A 22 8.14 -0.01 8.46
C GLN A 22 8.49 1.25 7.68
N ILE A 23 8.16 1.25 6.40
CA ILE A 23 8.35 2.39 5.50
C ILE A 23 7.01 2.92 5.01
N PHE A 24 6.79 4.23 5.18
CA PHE A 24 5.79 4.98 4.45
C PHE A 24 6.48 5.56 3.20
N PRO A 25 6.29 4.99 1.99
CA PRO A 25 7.17 5.25 0.85
C PRO A 25 7.25 6.73 0.44
N ASP A 26 6.13 7.44 0.42
CA ASP A 26 6.08 8.88 0.08
C ASP A 26 6.97 9.76 0.99
N ARG A 27 7.34 9.28 2.18
CA ARG A 27 8.01 10.09 3.22
C ARG A 27 9.35 9.55 3.67
N PHE A 28 9.80 8.43 3.16
CA PHE A 28 11.05 7.81 3.59
C PHE A 28 12.26 8.40 2.87
N ALA A 29 12.29 8.31 1.55
CA ALA A 29 13.40 8.81 0.74
C ALA A 29 12.93 9.17 -0.68
N LYS A 30 13.39 10.30 -1.16
CA LYS A 30 13.18 10.79 -2.52
C LYS A 30 14.47 10.61 -3.31
N SER A 31 14.39 9.92 -4.46
CA SER A 31 15.52 9.90 -5.39
C SER A 31 15.62 11.21 -6.15
N GLU A 32 16.80 11.81 -6.18
CA GLU A 32 17.06 13.02 -6.96
C GLU A 32 17.16 12.74 -8.47
N ASN A 33 17.52 11.50 -8.83
CA ASN A 33 17.75 11.07 -10.20
C ASN A 33 16.53 10.40 -10.85
N TYR A 34 15.47 10.15 -10.09
CA TYR A 34 14.26 9.48 -10.56
C TYR A 34 13.05 10.39 -10.44
N LYS A 35 12.39 10.65 -11.58
CA LYS A 35 11.21 11.53 -11.63
C LYS A 35 9.94 10.68 -11.70
N VAL A 36 9.06 10.94 -10.78
CA VAL A 36 7.69 10.42 -10.78
C VAL A 36 6.70 11.56 -11.06
N PRO A 37 5.52 11.26 -11.63
CA PRO A 37 4.49 12.28 -11.85
C PRO A 37 3.92 12.78 -10.52
N GLY A 38 3.59 14.05 -10.45
CA GLY A 38 2.90 14.61 -9.29
C GLY A 38 3.36 16.02 -8.93
N VAL A 39 2.62 16.62 -8.01
CA VAL A 39 2.98 17.88 -7.36
C VAL A 39 3.33 17.59 -5.92
N PHE A 40 4.56 17.88 -5.53
CA PHE A 40 5.12 17.51 -4.23
C PHE A 40 5.42 18.75 -3.40
N ALA A 41 5.22 18.63 -2.08
CA ALA A 41 5.74 19.59 -1.13
C ALA A 41 7.29 19.60 -1.16
N PRO A 42 7.93 20.72 -0.80
CA PRO A 42 9.39 20.73 -0.62
C PRO A 42 9.86 19.62 0.32
N TRP A 43 10.92 18.90 -0.08
CA TRP A 43 11.46 17.82 0.73
C TRP A 43 11.98 18.36 2.07
N GLY A 44 11.60 17.71 3.17
CA GLY A 44 11.94 18.17 4.52
C GLY A 44 10.94 19.16 5.14
N GLU A 45 9.95 19.63 4.38
CA GLU A 45 8.85 20.41 4.95
C GLU A 45 7.97 19.54 5.87
N LYS A 46 7.34 20.19 6.85
CA LYS A 46 6.44 19.48 7.78
C LYS A 46 5.31 18.80 6.99
N PRO A 47 5.20 17.47 7.07
CA PRO A 47 4.18 16.74 6.34
C PRO A 47 2.77 17.08 6.86
N THR A 48 1.83 17.21 5.94
CA THR A 48 0.41 17.39 6.24
C THR A 48 -0.37 16.13 5.92
N ARG A 49 -1.63 16.09 6.31
CA ARG A 49 -2.51 14.95 6.01
C ARG A 49 -2.68 14.69 4.51
N ASN A 50 -2.60 15.73 3.69
CA ASN A 50 -3.01 15.67 2.28
C ASN A 50 -1.86 15.88 1.28
N ASN A 51 -0.67 16.34 1.70
CA ASN A 51 0.42 16.55 0.77
C ASN A 51 1.15 15.26 0.41
N LEU A 52 1.74 15.26 -0.79
CA LEU A 52 2.74 14.29 -1.22
C LEU A 52 4.12 14.88 -0.96
N CYS A 53 5.04 14.07 -0.43
CA CYS A 53 6.43 14.49 -0.18
C CYS A 53 7.37 14.06 -1.31
N GLY A 54 6.97 13.05 -2.10
CA GLY A 54 7.70 12.61 -3.29
C GLY A 54 8.73 11.50 -3.04
N GLY A 55 8.70 10.87 -1.85
CA GLY A 55 9.42 9.61 -1.64
C GLY A 55 8.91 8.54 -2.60
N ASN A 56 9.80 7.67 -3.06
CA ASN A 56 9.51 6.69 -4.10
C ASN A 56 10.34 5.41 -3.93
N LEU A 57 10.03 4.37 -4.74
CA LEU A 57 10.70 3.07 -4.66
C LEU A 57 12.20 3.18 -4.95
N GLN A 58 12.60 4.03 -5.90
CA GLN A 58 14.02 4.27 -6.20
C GLN A 58 14.74 4.88 -5.00
N GLY A 59 14.12 5.82 -4.29
CA GLY A 59 14.68 6.38 -3.06
C GLY A 59 14.87 5.32 -1.97
N ILE A 60 13.98 4.33 -1.86
CA ILE A 60 14.16 3.20 -0.94
C ILE A 60 15.38 2.37 -1.37
N ILE A 61 15.52 2.06 -2.67
CA ILE A 61 16.67 1.31 -3.19
C ILE A 61 18.00 2.00 -2.84
N GLU A 62 18.06 3.31 -3.04
CA GLU A 62 19.26 4.12 -2.76
C GLU A 62 19.64 4.17 -1.27
N HIS A 63 18.75 3.74 -0.38
CA HIS A 63 18.98 3.70 1.08
C HIS A 63 19.02 2.28 1.66
N LEU A 64 19.08 1.24 0.82
CA LEU A 64 19.16 -0.14 1.31
C LEU A 64 20.44 -0.42 2.11
N ASP A 65 21.56 0.18 1.73
CA ASP A 65 22.83 0.03 2.48
C ASP A 65 22.71 0.58 3.91
N TYR A 66 22.03 1.74 4.07
CA TYR A 66 21.71 2.28 5.40
C TYR A 66 20.84 1.32 6.24
N LEU A 67 19.85 0.69 5.61
CA LEU A 67 18.97 -0.25 6.29
C LEU A 67 19.70 -1.57 6.66
N GLU A 68 20.60 -2.03 5.80
CA GLU A 68 21.48 -3.17 6.06
C GLU A 68 22.42 -2.88 7.23
N ASP A 69 23.11 -1.74 7.22
CA ASP A 69 24.00 -1.30 8.30
C ASP A 69 23.26 -1.15 9.65
N LEU A 70 21.98 -0.79 9.60
CA LEU A 70 21.11 -0.74 10.78
C LEU A 70 20.69 -2.13 11.30
N GLY A 71 20.99 -3.20 10.56
CA GLY A 71 20.66 -4.57 10.91
C GLY A 71 19.21 -4.96 10.61
N ILE A 72 18.57 -4.28 9.66
CA ILE A 72 17.19 -4.59 9.25
C ILE A 72 17.17 -5.84 8.37
N GLY A 73 16.36 -6.81 8.73
CA GLY A 73 16.19 -8.03 7.93
C GLY A 73 14.83 -8.15 7.23
N ALA A 74 13.90 -7.22 7.50
CA ALA A 74 12.62 -7.16 6.77
C ALA A 74 12.10 -5.73 6.66
N LEU A 75 11.68 -5.33 5.46
CA LEU A 75 10.95 -4.11 5.19
C LEU A 75 9.45 -4.39 5.16
N TYR A 76 8.67 -3.64 5.92
CA TYR A 76 7.22 -3.59 5.81
C TYR A 76 6.84 -2.29 5.09
N LEU A 77 6.41 -2.40 3.86
CA LEU A 77 5.98 -1.24 3.07
C LEU A 77 4.50 -0.96 3.33
N CYS A 78 4.18 0.25 3.82
CA CYS A 78 2.82 0.76 3.72
C CYS A 78 2.34 0.69 2.27
N PRO A 79 1.01 0.71 2.00
CA PRO A 79 0.48 0.38 0.68
C PRO A 79 1.17 1.11 -0.47
N ILE A 80 1.46 0.37 -1.56
CA ILE A 80 2.17 0.89 -2.75
C ILE A 80 1.32 0.87 -4.01
N PHE A 81 0.13 0.27 -3.95
CA PHE A 81 -0.79 0.13 -5.10
C PHE A 81 -1.53 1.44 -5.39
N LYS A 82 -2.10 1.57 -6.61
CA LYS A 82 -2.84 2.77 -7.03
C LYS A 82 -3.96 3.10 -6.07
N SER A 83 -4.00 4.36 -5.65
CA SER A 83 -4.92 4.86 -4.64
C SER A 83 -5.33 6.31 -4.87
N ASN A 84 -6.48 6.68 -4.31
CA ASN A 84 -6.98 8.04 -4.30
C ASN A 84 -6.42 8.88 -3.12
N SER A 85 -5.50 8.33 -2.33
CA SER A 85 -4.95 9.01 -1.15
C SER A 85 -3.43 8.91 -1.10
N ASN A 86 -2.77 9.90 -0.47
CA ASN A 86 -1.32 9.90 -0.30
C ASN A 86 -0.80 8.73 0.55
N HIS A 87 -1.61 8.23 1.48
CA HIS A 87 -1.30 7.07 2.32
C HIS A 87 -1.60 5.73 1.67
N ARG A 88 -2.30 5.71 0.53
CA ARG A 88 -2.67 4.55 -0.30
C ARG A 88 -3.55 3.48 0.34
N TYR A 89 -4.15 3.77 1.49
CA TYR A 89 -5.18 2.90 2.08
C TYR A 89 -6.55 3.00 1.38
N HIS A 90 -6.71 3.86 0.36
CA HIS A 90 -7.87 3.90 -0.51
C HIS A 90 -7.53 3.31 -1.88
N THR A 91 -7.13 2.03 -1.88
CA THR A 91 -6.72 1.31 -3.09
C THR A 91 -7.89 1.12 -4.05
N TYR A 92 -7.68 1.44 -5.33
CA TYR A 92 -8.63 1.19 -6.40
C TYR A 92 -8.12 0.25 -7.50
N ASP A 93 -6.82 -0.02 -7.52
CA ASP A 93 -6.21 -1.01 -8.41
C ASP A 93 -5.09 -1.73 -7.66
N TYR A 94 -5.31 -3.00 -7.37
CA TYR A 94 -4.35 -3.85 -6.62
C TYR A 94 -3.31 -4.52 -7.53
N PHE A 95 -3.40 -4.33 -8.85
CA PHE A 95 -2.53 -4.97 -9.83
C PHE A 95 -1.45 -4.04 -10.38
N SER A 96 -1.43 -2.78 -9.97
CA SER A 96 -0.48 -1.79 -10.46
C SER A 96 0.11 -0.98 -9.32
N ILE A 97 1.41 -0.71 -9.41
CA ILE A 97 2.10 0.23 -8.52
C ILE A 97 1.57 1.65 -8.77
N ASP A 98 1.43 2.42 -7.70
CA ASP A 98 1.06 3.83 -7.80
C ASP A 98 2.16 4.60 -8.55
N PRO A 99 1.84 5.27 -9.68
CA PRO A 99 2.84 5.94 -10.52
C PRO A 99 3.63 7.04 -9.81
N VAL A 100 3.11 7.61 -8.72
CA VAL A 100 3.87 8.57 -7.90
C VAL A 100 4.94 7.91 -7.02
N LEU A 101 4.95 6.58 -6.92
CA LEU A 101 6.00 5.82 -6.25
C LEU A 101 6.97 5.16 -7.23
N GLY A 102 6.55 4.92 -8.46
CA GLY A 102 7.30 4.19 -9.47
C GLY A 102 6.40 3.31 -10.33
N ASN A 103 6.94 2.20 -10.79
CA ASN A 103 6.26 1.21 -11.60
C ASN A 103 6.70 -0.22 -11.22
N ASP A 104 6.13 -1.23 -11.89
CA ASP A 104 6.41 -2.64 -11.59
C ASP A 104 7.91 -2.99 -11.74
N LYS A 105 8.60 -2.41 -12.72
CA LYS A 105 10.04 -2.62 -12.89
C LYS A 105 10.85 -2.03 -11.72
N ASP A 106 10.42 -0.90 -11.18
CA ASP A 106 11.07 -0.30 -10.00
C ASP A 106 10.85 -1.19 -8.77
N PHE A 107 9.68 -1.80 -8.67
CA PHE A 107 9.39 -2.75 -7.60
C PHE A 107 10.21 -4.04 -7.75
N ASP A 108 10.34 -4.59 -8.96
CA ASP A 108 11.20 -5.75 -9.23
C ASP A 108 12.67 -5.45 -8.86
N ASN A 109 13.14 -4.24 -9.18
CA ASN A 109 14.49 -3.81 -8.80
C ASN A 109 14.62 -3.71 -7.27
N LEU A 110 13.63 -3.16 -6.57
CA LEU A 110 13.63 -3.11 -5.11
C LEU A 110 13.71 -4.51 -4.50
N LEU A 111 12.91 -5.45 -4.99
CA LEU A 111 12.95 -6.84 -4.53
C LEU A 111 14.33 -7.45 -4.74
N LYS A 112 14.89 -7.29 -5.95
CA LYS A 112 16.21 -7.82 -6.30
C LYS A 112 17.30 -7.28 -5.37
N GLU A 113 17.35 -5.96 -5.18
CA GLU A 113 18.38 -5.30 -4.36
C GLU A 113 18.21 -5.59 -2.86
N ALA A 114 16.97 -5.63 -2.35
CA ALA A 114 16.70 -6.01 -0.97
C ALA A 114 17.07 -7.48 -0.70
N HIS A 115 16.68 -8.39 -1.59
CA HIS A 115 16.98 -9.81 -1.44
C HIS A 115 18.48 -10.10 -1.55
N ALA A 116 19.23 -9.37 -2.37
CA ALA A 116 20.70 -9.49 -2.46
C ALA A 116 21.40 -9.16 -1.13
N ARG A 117 20.76 -8.32 -0.28
CA ARG A 117 21.20 -7.96 1.07
C ARG A 117 20.58 -8.82 2.17
N GLY A 118 19.83 -9.88 1.81
CA GLY A 118 19.12 -10.72 2.77
C GLY A 118 17.90 -10.05 3.42
N ILE A 119 17.48 -8.89 2.93
CA ILE A 119 16.34 -8.14 3.44
C ILE A 119 15.06 -8.64 2.74
N ARG A 120 14.08 -9.07 3.52
CA ARG A 120 12.75 -9.48 3.02
C ARG A 120 11.86 -8.27 2.82
N VAL A 121 10.94 -8.35 1.86
CA VAL A 121 9.95 -7.30 1.62
C VAL A 121 8.55 -7.83 1.90
N ILE A 122 7.79 -7.09 2.70
CA ILE A 122 6.40 -7.37 3.05
C ILE A 122 5.56 -6.19 2.57
N LEU A 123 4.50 -6.48 1.85
CA LEU A 123 3.55 -5.48 1.37
C LEU A 123 2.33 -5.41 2.27
N ASP A 124 1.86 -4.19 2.49
CA ASP A 124 0.57 -3.95 3.13
C ASP A 124 -0.56 -4.26 2.14
N GLY A 125 -1.33 -5.29 2.45
CA GLY A 125 -2.50 -5.69 1.69
C GLY A 125 -3.76 -5.08 2.29
N VAL A 126 -4.29 -4.04 1.67
CA VAL A 126 -5.53 -3.37 2.11
C VAL A 126 -6.75 -4.18 1.67
N PHE A 127 -7.04 -5.29 2.37
CA PHE A 127 -8.11 -6.23 2.02
C PHE A 127 -9.38 -6.05 2.85
N ASN A 128 -9.35 -5.19 3.88
CA ASN A 128 -10.54 -4.90 4.70
C ASN A 128 -11.56 -4.02 3.96
N HIS A 129 -11.09 -3.15 3.10
CA HIS A 129 -11.91 -2.22 2.31
C HIS A 129 -11.18 -1.84 1.02
N CYS A 130 -11.89 -1.23 0.08
CA CYS A 130 -11.33 -0.63 -1.13
C CYS A 130 -11.77 0.83 -1.26
N SER A 131 -11.18 1.54 -2.23
CA SER A 131 -11.69 2.84 -2.65
C SER A 131 -13.04 2.70 -3.36
N ARG A 132 -13.85 3.77 -3.30
CA ARG A 132 -15.07 3.87 -4.12
C ARG A 132 -14.79 3.89 -5.64
N GLY A 133 -13.57 4.24 -6.05
CA GLY A 133 -13.11 4.15 -7.44
C GLY A 133 -12.63 2.75 -7.85
N PHE A 134 -12.85 1.72 -7.02
CA PHE A 134 -12.54 0.34 -7.38
C PHE A 134 -13.53 -0.16 -8.45
N PHE A 135 -13.02 -0.62 -9.59
CA PHE A 135 -13.83 -0.97 -10.76
C PHE A 135 -15.03 -1.87 -10.42
N GLN A 136 -14.81 -2.88 -9.59
CA GLN A 136 -15.85 -3.82 -9.20
C GLN A 136 -16.95 -3.15 -8.37
N PHE A 137 -16.59 -2.16 -7.55
CA PHE A 137 -17.57 -1.36 -6.81
C PHE A 137 -18.37 -0.42 -7.73
N ASP A 138 -17.70 0.23 -8.70
CA ASP A 138 -18.36 1.07 -9.70
C ASP A 138 -19.34 0.26 -10.56
N SER A 139 -18.98 -0.96 -10.94
CA SER A 139 -19.90 -1.89 -11.62
C SER A 139 -21.17 -2.16 -10.81
N VAL A 140 -21.04 -2.28 -9.49
CA VAL A 140 -22.22 -2.47 -8.62
C VAL A 140 -23.04 -1.19 -8.46
N LEU A 141 -22.40 -0.02 -8.49
CA LEU A 141 -23.11 1.26 -8.51
C LEU A 141 -23.98 1.42 -9.77
N GLU A 142 -23.46 1.01 -10.92
CA GLU A 142 -24.13 1.14 -12.22
C GLU A 142 -25.21 0.08 -12.45
N LEU A 143 -24.88 -1.18 -12.18
CA LEU A 143 -25.74 -2.33 -12.52
C LEU A 143 -26.56 -2.86 -11.33
N GLY A 144 -26.32 -2.34 -10.14
CA GLY A 144 -26.99 -2.80 -8.93
C GLY A 144 -26.76 -4.29 -8.66
N LYS A 145 -27.84 -4.99 -8.34
CA LYS A 145 -27.80 -6.44 -8.07
C LYS A 145 -27.46 -7.30 -9.28
N GLU A 146 -27.57 -6.76 -10.50
CA GLU A 146 -27.21 -7.45 -11.74
C GLU A 146 -25.69 -7.45 -12.01
N SER A 147 -24.91 -6.70 -11.23
CA SER A 147 -23.44 -6.72 -11.35
C SER A 147 -22.89 -8.10 -10.97
N PRO A 148 -21.94 -8.66 -11.74
CA PRO A 148 -21.27 -9.91 -11.38
C PRO A 148 -20.45 -9.80 -10.09
N TYR A 149 -20.21 -8.59 -9.62
CA TYR A 149 -19.45 -8.28 -8.40
C TYR A 149 -20.33 -7.93 -7.19
N ALA A 150 -21.68 -7.99 -7.31
CA ALA A 150 -22.58 -7.62 -6.22
C ALA A 150 -22.30 -8.37 -4.91
N ASN A 151 -21.91 -9.66 -5.01
CA ASN A 151 -21.57 -10.51 -3.87
C ASN A 151 -20.15 -10.29 -3.29
N TRP A 152 -19.38 -9.36 -3.84
CA TRP A 152 -18.06 -9.02 -3.29
C TRP A 152 -18.14 -8.04 -2.12
N PHE A 153 -19.30 -7.40 -1.94
CA PHE A 153 -19.50 -6.33 -0.97
C PHE A 153 -20.64 -6.67 -0.02
N HIS A 154 -20.54 -6.20 1.22
CA HIS A 154 -21.62 -6.27 2.20
C HIS A 154 -22.65 -5.18 1.93
N ILE A 155 -23.68 -5.50 1.14
CA ILE A 155 -24.71 -4.56 0.71
C ILE A 155 -26.01 -4.88 1.45
N LYS A 156 -26.56 -3.88 2.17
CA LYS A 156 -27.80 -4.01 2.95
C LYS A 156 -29.05 -3.99 2.05
N ASN A 157 -29.05 -3.12 1.05
CA ASN A 157 -30.14 -3.00 0.08
C ASN A 157 -29.69 -2.22 -1.17
N PHE A 158 -30.50 -2.27 -2.23
CA PHE A 158 -30.29 -1.52 -3.46
C PHE A 158 -31.41 -0.48 -3.66
N PRO A 159 -31.16 0.63 -4.38
CA PRO A 159 -29.86 1.01 -4.98
C PRO A 159 -28.81 1.41 -3.93
N LEU A 160 -27.52 1.29 -4.31
CA LEU A 160 -26.44 1.72 -3.44
C LEU A 160 -26.45 3.23 -3.20
N LYS A 161 -26.23 3.64 -1.94
CA LYS A 161 -26.07 5.03 -1.51
C LYS A 161 -24.61 5.34 -1.26
N ALA A 162 -23.81 5.48 -2.33
CA ALA A 162 -22.38 5.68 -2.21
C ALA A 162 -21.98 7.12 -1.84
N TYR A 163 -22.77 8.11 -2.26
CA TYR A 163 -22.38 9.52 -2.19
C TYR A 163 -23.43 10.42 -1.53
N SER A 164 -24.54 9.88 -1.06
CA SER A 164 -25.63 10.66 -0.43
C SER A 164 -26.25 9.92 0.75
N GLY A 165 -26.41 10.62 1.87
CA GLY A 165 -26.96 10.07 3.10
C GLY A 165 -26.05 9.04 3.79
N GLU A 166 -26.61 8.20 4.64
CA GLU A 166 -25.87 7.11 5.26
C GLU A 166 -25.62 5.98 4.25
N PRO A 167 -24.39 5.49 4.14
CA PRO A 167 -24.07 4.34 3.30
C PRO A 167 -24.90 3.11 3.70
N ASN A 168 -25.39 2.38 2.71
CA ASN A 168 -26.10 1.12 2.90
C ASN A 168 -25.27 -0.13 2.51
N TYR A 169 -23.98 0.00 2.64
CA TYR A 169 -22.96 -1.06 2.41
C TYR A 169 -21.84 -0.92 3.45
N GLU A 170 -21.02 -1.95 3.55
CA GLU A 170 -19.81 -2.04 4.38
C GLU A 170 -18.62 -2.43 3.54
#